data_44fe5c7774e114c8a9cd9ddcfae5cbc0
#
_entry.id   44fe5c7774e114c8a9cd9ddcfae5cbc0
#
_cell.length_a   1.000
_cell.length_b   1.000
_cell.length_c   1.000
_cell.angle_alpha   90.00
_cell.angle_beta   90.00
_cell.angle_gamma   90.00
#
_symmetry.space_group_name_H-M   'P 1'
#
loop_
_entity.id
_entity.type
_entity.pdbx_description
1 polymer ?
#
loop_
_entity_poly.entity_id
_entity_poly.type
_entity_poly.pdbx_seq_one_letter_code
_entity_poly.pdbx_strand_id
1 'polypeptide(L)'
;MITMMLKFKYTPEAMKAIFLSGDDRKEAIKKMIEPLGGKLIASYGMQGQYYHMMMISEFPSMTEYLAVVAKGIFLGGAIADYKAIQLIPTETMQAASKVIGDIEYTAPSN
;
A
#
# COMPACT_ATOMS: atom_id res chain seq x y z
N MET A 1 12.96 1.70 -6.82
CA MET A 1 11.64 2.08 -6.24
C MET A 1 10.78 0.85 -6.08
N ILE A 2 9.98 0.83 -5.05
CA ILE A 2 8.96 -0.20 -4.88
C ILE A 2 7.57 0.41 -5.04
N THR A 3 6.61 -0.40 -5.48
CA THR A 3 5.22 0.02 -5.66
C THR A 3 4.34 -0.82 -4.73
N MET A 4 3.56 -0.15 -3.89
CA MET A 4 2.71 -0.81 -2.91
C MET A 4 1.25 -0.43 -3.14
N MET A 5 0.38 -1.41 -3.04
CA MET A 5 -1.05 -1.18 -2.94
C MET A 5 -1.48 -1.43 -1.50
N LEU A 6 -2.17 -0.45 -0.92
CA LEU A 6 -2.68 -0.53 0.44
C LEU A 6 -4.18 -0.39 0.41
N LYS A 7 -4.88 -1.37 0.96
CA LYS A 7 -6.32 -1.29 1.22
C LYS A 7 -6.51 -1.16 2.71
N PHE A 8 -7.38 -0.25 3.15
CA PHE A 8 -7.54 -0.05 4.58
C PHE A 8 -8.97 0.37 4.96
N LYS A 9 -9.27 0.12 6.21
CA LYS A 9 -10.56 0.41 6.81
C LYS A 9 -10.34 1.33 7.99
N TYR A 10 -11.04 2.46 8.00
CA TYR A 10 -11.04 3.38 9.13
C TYR A 10 -11.90 2.86 10.26
N THR A 11 -11.63 3.31 11.49
CA THR A 11 -12.56 3.13 12.59
C THR A 11 -13.86 3.89 12.31
N PRO A 12 -15.00 3.48 12.93
CA PRO A 12 -16.24 4.24 12.77
C PRO A 12 -16.10 5.71 13.16
N GLU A 13 -15.36 6.01 14.22
CA GLU A 13 -15.11 7.37 14.68
C GLU A 13 -14.35 8.19 13.65
N ALA A 14 -13.32 7.60 13.03
CA ALA A 14 -12.54 8.26 11.99
C ALA A 14 -13.39 8.52 10.74
N MET A 15 -14.19 7.54 10.30
CA MET A 15 -15.09 7.72 9.16
C MET A 15 -16.08 8.85 9.40
N LYS A 16 -16.67 8.90 10.59
CA LYS A 16 -17.58 9.98 10.95
C LYS A 16 -16.89 11.34 10.87
N ALA A 17 -15.69 11.45 11.44
CA ALA A 17 -14.93 12.69 11.43
C ALA A 17 -14.58 13.13 9.99
N ILE A 18 -14.17 12.20 9.14
CA ILE A 18 -13.85 12.49 7.75
C ILE A 18 -15.06 13.06 7.00
N PHE A 19 -16.22 12.43 7.13
CA PHE A 19 -17.42 12.89 6.43
C PHE A 19 -17.99 14.19 7.00
N LEU A 20 -17.89 14.40 8.30
CA LEU A 20 -18.40 15.63 8.92
C LEU A 20 -17.48 16.84 8.61
N SER A 21 -16.17 16.64 8.51
CA SER A 21 -15.23 17.73 8.25
C SER A 21 -14.95 17.94 6.77
N GLY A 22 -15.21 16.96 5.92
CA GLY A 22 -14.81 17.01 4.52
C GLY A 22 -13.30 16.91 4.34
N ASP A 23 -12.60 16.24 5.26
CA ASP A 23 -11.15 16.10 5.24
C ASP A 23 -10.67 15.48 3.92
N ASP A 24 -9.69 16.12 3.30
CA ASP A 24 -9.05 15.60 2.08
C ASP A 24 -7.96 14.60 2.47
N ARG A 25 -8.34 13.32 2.52
CA ARG A 25 -7.41 12.25 2.90
C ARG A 25 -6.30 12.05 1.88
N LYS A 26 -6.60 12.28 0.60
CA LYS A 26 -5.58 12.17 -0.45
C LYS A 26 -4.45 13.18 -0.21
N GLU A 27 -4.80 14.42 0.09
CA GLU A 27 -3.81 15.47 0.34
C GLU A 27 -3.02 15.20 1.62
N ALA A 28 -3.69 14.72 2.68
CA ALA A 28 -3.02 14.35 3.93
C ALA A 28 -2.00 13.23 3.72
N ILE A 29 -2.35 12.23 2.91
CA ILE A 29 -1.45 11.11 2.59
C ILE A 29 -0.27 11.60 1.77
N LYS A 30 -0.48 12.45 0.77
CA LYS A 30 0.61 13.03 -0.03
C LYS A 30 1.62 13.76 0.84
N LYS A 31 1.15 14.55 1.80
CA LYS A 31 2.02 15.27 2.75
C LYS A 31 2.83 14.32 3.61
N MET A 32 2.34 13.12 3.85
CA MET A 32 3.02 12.11 4.65
C MET A 32 4.14 11.41 3.88
N ILE A 33 3.90 11.12 2.59
CA ILE A 33 4.82 10.29 1.81
C ILE A 33 5.82 11.09 0.97
N GLU A 34 5.46 12.26 0.48
CA GLU A 34 6.33 13.05 -0.40
C GLU A 34 7.66 13.45 0.24
N PRO A 35 7.71 13.85 1.53
CA PRO A 35 8.99 14.16 2.17
C PRO A 35 9.97 12.99 2.25
N LEU A 36 9.47 11.76 2.15
CA LEU A 36 10.28 10.54 2.15
C LEU A 36 10.70 10.10 0.74
N GLY A 37 10.41 10.90 -0.27
CA GLY A 37 10.66 10.54 -1.66
C GLY A 37 9.57 9.66 -2.25
N GLY A 38 8.45 9.55 -1.58
CA GLY A 38 7.31 8.76 -2.05
C GLY A 38 6.42 9.52 -3.03
N LYS A 39 5.63 8.77 -3.76
CA LYS A 39 4.67 9.33 -4.73
C LYS A 39 3.35 8.57 -4.65
N LEU A 40 2.26 9.30 -4.52
CA LEU A 40 0.92 8.71 -4.57
C LEU A 40 0.50 8.58 -6.04
N ILE A 41 0.33 7.34 -6.51
CA ILE A 41 -0.04 7.06 -7.90
C ILE A 41 -1.55 7.09 -8.07
N ALA A 42 -2.29 6.48 -7.13
CA ALA A 42 -3.74 6.40 -7.21
C ALA A 42 -4.33 6.34 -5.81
N SER A 43 -5.53 6.90 -5.65
CA SER A 43 -6.27 6.88 -4.39
C SER A 43 -7.76 6.85 -4.71
N TYR A 44 -8.45 5.85 -4.17
CA TYR A 44 -9.88 5.67 -4.39
C TYR A 44 -10.57 5.28 -3.10
N GLY A 45 -11.78 5.80 -2.91
CA GLY A 45 -12.73 5.21 -1.98
C GLY A 45 -13.33 3.96 -2.60
N MET A 46 -13.71 3.00 -1.79
CA MET A 46 -14.34 1.76 -2.26
C MET A 46 -15.69 1.58 -1.59
N GLN A 47 -16.69 1.23 -2.38
CA GLN A 47 -18.05 0.98 -1.93
C GLN A 47 -18.40 -0.48 -2.21
N GLY A 48 -19.09 -1.12 -1.27
CA GLY A 48 -19.57 -2.48 -1.48
C GLY A 48 -18.59 -3.58 -1.16
N GLN A 49 -17.54 -3.29 -0.38
CA GLN A 49 -16.60 -4.30 0.08
C GLN A 49 -16.03 -3.89 1.44
N TYR A 50 -15.24 -4.76 2.05
CA TYR A 50 -14.80 -4.62 3.44
C TYR A 50 -13.96 -3.37 3.71
N TYR A 51 -12.99 -3.06 2.83
CA TYR A 51 -12.11 -1.92 3.01
C TYR A 51 -12.74 -0.64 2.45
N HIS A 52 -12.45 0.50 3.09
CA HIS A 52 -13.01 1.79 2.69
C HIS A 52 -12.20 2.49 1.61
N MET A 53 -10.88 2.26 1.61
CA MET A 53 -9.95 3.00 0.76
C MET A 53 -8.93 2.07 0.13
N MET A 54 -8.47 2.46 -1.04
CA MET A 54 -7.36 1.81 -1.73
C MET A 54 -6.41 2.89 -2.23
N MET A 55 -5.11 2.68 -2.06
CA MET A 55 -4.09 3.54 -2.65
C MET A 55 -2.96 2.73 -3.22
N ILE A 56 -2.39 3.28 -4.30
CA ILE A 56 -1.16 2.78 -4.89
C ILE A 56 -0.12 3.89 -4.75
N SER A 57 1.03 3.56 -4.19
CA SER A 57 2.12 4.52 -3.98
C SER A 57 3.47 3.88 -4.27
N GLU A 58 4.42 4.73 -4.65
CA GLU A 58 5.80 4.35 -4.87
C GLU A 58 6.66 4.91 -3.74
N PHE A 59 7.66 4.12 -3.33
CA PHE A 59 8.62 4.52 -2.30
C PHE A 59 10.03 4.16 -2.77
N PRO A 60 11.06 4.90 -2.28
CA PRO A 60 12.46 4.55 -2.59
C PRO A 60 12.81 3.13 -2.16
N SER A 61 12.33 2.69 -0.99
CA SER A 61 12.58 1.35 -0.48
C SER A 61 11.50 0.94 0.52
N MET A 62 11.57 -0.29 0.98
CA MET A 62 10.66 -0.82 1.99
C MET A 62 10.78 -0.05 3.33
N THR A 63 11.94 0.52 3.63
CA THR A 63 12.15 1.28 4.86
C THR A 63 11.19 2.46 4.95
N GLU A 64 11.10 3.27 3.90
CA GLU A 64 10.22 4.44 3.87
C GLU A 64 8.75 4.02 3.93
N TYR A 65 8.40 2.95 3.21
CA TYR A 65 7.04 2.42 3.23
C TYR A 65 6.64 1.97 4.64
N LEU A 66 7.50 1.19 5.30
CA LEU A 66 7.22 0.71 6.67
C LEU A 66 7.14 1.87 7.67
N ALA A 67 7.93 2.92 7.49
CA ALA A 67 7.83 4.10 8.33
C ALA A 67 6.46 4.78 8.22
N VAL A 68 5.93 4.87 7.01
CA VAL A 68 4.57 5.42 6.77
C VAL A 68 3.51 4.53 7.39
N VAL A 69 3.61 3.21 7.22
CA VAL A 69 2.67 2.26 7.84
C VAL A 69 2.70 2.38 9.37
N ALA A 70 3.89 2.43 9.95
CA ALA A 70 4.04 2.55 11.40
C ALA A 70 3.43 3.86 11.90
N LYS A 71 3.73 4.98 11.27
CA LYS A 71 3.24 6.28 11.69
C LYS A 71 1.74 6.43 11.47
N GLY A 72 1.26 6.03 10.30
CA GLY A 72 -0.13 6.25 9.90
C GLY A 72 -1.10 5.20 10.42
N ILE A 73 -0.66 3.96 10.57
CA ILE A 73 -1.52 2.84 10.96
C ILE A 73 -1.29 2.45 12.41
N PHE A 74 -0.07 2.05 12.75
CA PHE A 74 0.21 1.51 14.09
C PHE A 74 0.15 2.58 15.18
N LEU A 75 0.63 3.78 14.91
CA LEU A 75 0.64 4.87 15.87
C LEU A 75 -0.53 5.84 15.69
N GLY A 76 -1.15 5.87 14.51
CA GLY A 76 -2.17 6.85 14.19
C GLY A 76 -3.52 6.60 14.83
N GLY A 77 -3.91 5.35 15.01
CA GLY A 77 -5.15 4.97 15.69
C GLY A 77 -6.45 5.10 14.89
N ALA A 78 -6.39 5.61 13.66
CA ALA A 78 -7.59 5.82 12.84
C ALA A 78 -7.92 4.63 11.91
N ILE A 79 -6.98 3.71 11.73
CA ILE A 79 -7.12 2.57 10.82
C ILE A 79 -7.43 1.32 11.63
N ALA A 80 -8.60 0.71 11.38
CA ALA A 80 -9.06 -0.47 12.09
C ALA A 80 -8.46 -1.76 11.51
N ASP A 81 -8.20 -1.79 10.19
CA ASP A 81 -7.68 -2.97 9.51
C ASP A 81 -7.06 -2.53 8.19
N TYR A 82 -6.10 -3.32 7.68
CA TYR A 82 -5.45 -3.02 6.42
C TYR A 82 -4.91 -4.27 5.77
N LYS A 83 -4.67 -4.18 4.46
CA LYS A 83 -4.00 -5.20 3.67
C LYS A 83 -3.03 -4.53 2.72
N ALA A 84 -1.78 -4.97 2.74
CA ALA A 84 -0.73 -4.44 1.90
C ALA A 84 -0.32 -5.48 0.87
N ILE A 85 -0.14 -5.04 -0.39
CA ILE A 85 0.25 -5.89 -1.51
C ILE A 85 1.37 -5.16 -2.25
N GLN A 86 2.51 -5.83 -2.42
CA GLN A 86 3.55 -5.28 -3.28
C GLN A 86 3.20 -5.56 -4.73
N LEU A 87 3.19 -4.51 -5.54
CA LEU A 87 2.93 -4.63 -6.98
C LEU A 87 4.25 -4.75 -7.71
N ILE A 88 4.29 -5.69 -8.64
CA ILE A 88 5.50 -5.98 -9.42
C ILE A 88 5.21 -5.63 -10.87
N PRO A 89 6.05 -4.79 -11.54
CA PRO A 89 5.89 -4.51 -12.97
C PRO A 89 5.93 -5.81 -13.78
N THR A 90 5.16 -5.87 -14.85
CA THR A 90 5.13 -7.07 -15.70
C THR A 90 6.50 -7.34 -16.34
N GLU A 91 7.32 -6.30 -16.53
CA GLU A 91 8.69 -6.43 -17.01
C GLU A 91 9.55 -7.28 -16.07
N THR A 92 9.31 -7.19 -14.77
CA THR A 92 9.99 -8.04 -13.78
C THR A 92 9.62 -9.50 -13.97
N MET A 93 8.35 -9.79 -14.28
CA MET A 93 7.90 -11.15 -14.59
C MET A 93 8.58 -11.68 -15.85
N GLN A 94 8.71 -10.86 -16.89
CA GLN A 94 9.41 -11.22 -18.11
C GLN A 94 10.90 -11.50 -17.85
N ALA A 95 11.53 -10.64 -17.03
CA ALA A 95 12.92 -10.82 -16.66
C ALA A 95 13.13 -12.12 -15.88
N ALA A 96 12.20 -12.44 -14.97
CA ALA A 96 12.24 -13.69 -14.21
C ALA A 96 12.18 -14.90 -15.13
N SER A 97 11.35 -14.86 -16.19
CA SER A 97 11.24 -15.97 -17.12
C SER A 97 12.56 -16.28 -17.85
N LYS A 98 13.40 -15.25 -18.03
CA LYS A 98 14.68 -15.41 -18.71
C LYS A 98 15.73 -16.11 -17.85
N VAL A 99 15.58 -16.11 -16.53
CA VAL A 99 16.53 -16.74 -15.61
C VAL A 99 16.04 -18.08 -15.07
N ILE A 100 14.86 -18.54 -15.48
CA ILE A 100 14.31 -19.83 -15.05
C ILE A 100 15.29 -20.97 -15.38
N GLY A 101 15.93 -20.92 -16.54
CA GLY A 101 16.87 -21.96 -16.98
C GLY A 101 18.12 -22.10 -16.11
N ASP A 102 18.43 -21.07 -15.29
CA ASP A 102 19.57 -21.11 -14.39
C ASP A 102 19.23 -21.80 -13.05
N ILE A 103 17.97 -22.19 -12.86
CA ILE A 103 17.49 -22.77 -11.61
C ILE A 103 17.41 -24.28 -11.78
N GLU A 104 18.05 -25.02 -10.86
CA GLU A 104 17.87 -26.45 -10.75
C GLU A 104 16.75 -26.74 -9.74
N TYR A 105 15.73 -27.45 -10.20
CA TYR A 105 14.59 -27.79 -9.35
C TYR A 105 14.52 -29.28 -9.10
N THR A 106 14.44 -29.66 -7.83
CA THR A 106 14.21 -31.04 -7.41
C THR A 106 12.82 -31.12 -6.80
N ALA A 107 11.94 -31.92 -7.41
CA ALA A 107 10.59 -32.08 -6.92
C ALA A 107 10.58 -32.76 -5.54
N PRO A 108 9.61 -32.41 -4.65
CA PRO A 108 9.47 -33.14 -3.39
C PRO A 108 9.22 -34.62 -3.64
N SER A 109 9.83 -35.45 -2.82
CA SER A 109 9.62 -36.90 -2.87
C SER A 109 8.71 -37.34 -1.71
N ASN A 110 7.93 -38.41 -1.95
CA ASN A 110 7.06 -38.99 -0.93
C ASN A 110 7.82 -39.89 0.02
#